data_5405ffab15eed0646f5f11f16c7bbe1a
#
_entry.id   5405ffab15eed0646f5f11f16c7bbe1a
#
_cell.length_a   1.000
_cell.length_b   1.000
_cell.length_c   1.000
_cell.angle_alpha   90.00
_cell.angle_beta   90.00
_cell.angle_gamma   90.00
#
_symmetry.space_group_name_H-M   'P 1'
#
loop_
_entity.id
_entity.type
_entity.pdbx_description
1 polymer ?
#
loop_
_entity_poly.entity_id
_entity_poly.type
_entity_poly.pdbx_seq_one_letter_code
_entity_poly.pdbx_strand_id
1 'polypeptide(L)'
;MKKITLLFFCACLLVQATIVKAQSGNVLVLKDRGVTIKSFTKDNYIEFEFSNRQWISGQIQWVKNDSIQVKQYALQTVMTAYGTYGQDTLRLGTLTLHINEIRAFAKDRGQYQSVFANGAFLKIGGLLYSGLNITNSIINKEPVFDSKNIPSIAGGLGAYFIGRWMAKKNPPYRPIGKRFSVEIL
;
A
#
# COMPACT_ATOMS: atom_id res chain seq x y z
N MET A 1 -44.35 9.28 49.27
CA MET A 1 -43.25 8.30 49.10
C MET A 1 -42.96 7.98 47.66
N LYS A 2 -43.94 7.60 46.78
CA LYS A 2 -43.71 7.22 45.35
C LYS A 2 -43.00 8.28 44.52
N LYS A 3 -43.23 9.57 44.73
CA LYS A 3 -42.60 10.65 43.95
C LYS A 3 -41.10 10.83 44.27
N ILE A 4 -40.70 10.61 45.52
CA ILE A 4 -39.30 10.73 45.97
C ILE A 4 -38.48 9.54 45.42
N THR A 5 -39.07 8.34 45.38
CA THR A 5 -38.45 7.14 44.84
C THR A 5 -38.21 7.27 43.33
N LEU A 6 -39.18 7.88 42.61
CA LEU A 6 -39.04 8.15 41.15
C LEU A 6 -37.92 9.16 40.88
N LEU A 7 -37.82 10.20 41.67
CA LEU A 7 -36.81 11.26 41.54
C LEU A 7 -35.40 10.71 41.81
N PHE A 8 -35.26 9.83 42.77
CA PHE A 8 -33.98 9.16 43.07
C PHE A 8 -33.58 8.20 41.98
N PHE A 9 -34.52 7.45 41.37
CA PHE A 9 -34.26 6.57 40.25
C PHE A 9 -33.82 7.32 38.99
N CYS A 10 -34.47 8.45 38.69
CA CYS A 10 -34.03 9.32 37.58
C CYS A 10 -32.64 9.94 37.81
N ALA A 11 -32.31 10.33 39.05
CA ALA A 11 -30.99 10.84 39.38
C ALA A 11 -29.89 9.78 39.20
N CYS A 12 -30.16 8.53 39.59
CA CYS A 12 -29.22 7.43 39.39
C CYS A 12 -28.99 7.11 37.90
N LEU A 13 -30.04 7.19 37.06
CA LEU A 13 -29.91 7.02 35.59
C LEU A 13 -29.06 8.13 34.97
N LEU A 14 -29.20 9.38 35.40
CA LEU A 14 -28.42 10.51 34.91
C LEU A 14 -26.94 10.39 35.29
N VAL A 15 -26.61 9.85 36.47
CA VAL A 15 -25.22 9.62 36.89
C VAL A 15 -24.54 8.54 36.06
N GLN A 16 -25.26 7.52 35.61
CA GLN A 16 -24.69 6.47 34.75
C GLN A 16 -24.40 6.96 33.31
N ALA A 17 -25.12 7.96 32.80
CA ALA A 17 -24.89 8.51 31.47
C ALA A 17 -23.55 9.25 31.33
N THR A 18 -22.92 9.67 32.44
CA THR A 18 -21.65 10.41 32.41
C THR A 18 -20.39 9.52 32.36
N ILE A 19 -20.52 8.20 32.45
CA ILE A 19 -19.35 7.28 32.50
C ILE A 19 -19.03 6.67 31.13
N VAL A 20 -19.79 7.00 30.09
CA VAL A 20 -19.37 6.63 28.72
C VAL A 20 -18.21 7.55 28.34
N LYS A 21 -17.02 7.25 28.84
CA LYS A 21 -15.79 7.69 28.19
C LYS A 21 -15.84 7.04 26.81
N ALA A 22 -16.22 7.83 25.79
CA ALA A 22 -15.92 7.46 24.42
C ALA A 22 -14.44 7.09 24.44
N GLN A 23 -14.14 5.82 24.22
CA GLN A 23 -12.76 5.41 23.96
C GLN A 23 -12.40 6.14 22.68
N SER A 24 -11.78 7.31 22.80
CA SER A 24 -11.12 7.98 21.69
C SER A 24 -9.98 7.02 21.32
N GLY A 25 -10.33 5.99 20.56
CA GLY A 25 -9.37 5.11 19.97
C GLY A 25 -8.59 5.95 18.99
N ASN A 26 -7.36 6.29 19.32
CA ASN A 26 -6.49 7.00 18.42
C ASN A 26 -6.40 6.21 17.11
N VAL A 27 -6.93 6.78 16.06
CA VAL A 27 -7.05 6.17 14.74
C VAL A 27 -6.10 6.89 13.80
N LEU A 28 -5.18 6.16 13.19
CA LEU A 28 -4.35 6.69 12.12
C LEU A 28 -5.18 6.72 10.84
N VAL A 29 -5.33 7.88 10.23
CA VAL A 29 -6.08 8.06 8.99
C VAL A 29 -5.19 8.53 7.85
N LEU A 30 -5.38 7.91 6.69
CA LEU A 30 -4.79 8.34 5.43
C LEU A 30 -5.85 9.12 4.65
N LYS A 31 -5.53 10.36 4.28
CA LYS A 31 -6.41 11.25 3.53
C LYS A 31 -5.88 11.47 2.11
N ASP A 32 -6.78 11.58 1.13
CA ASP A 32 -6.52 12.07 -0.23
C ASP A 32 -7.22 13.44 -0.37
N ARG A 33 -6.46 14.53 -0.48
CA ARG A 33 -6.99 15.91 -0.56
C ARG A 33 -7.97 16.23 0.58
N GLY A 34 -7.66 15.81 1.80
CA GLY A 34 -8.47 16.06 2.99
C GLY A 34 -9.60 15.04 3.23
N VAL A 35 -9.90 14.15 2.27
CA VAL A 35 -10.92 13.10 2.44
C VAL A 35 -10.26 11.83 2.94
N THR A 36 -10.79 11.25 4.03
CA THR A 36 -10.29 9.98 4.57
C THR A 36 -10.56 8.84 3.58
N ILE A 37 -9.50 8.19 3.14
CA ILE A 37 -9.56 7.04 2.21
C ILE A 37 -9.25 5.71 2.89
N LYS A 38 -8.56 5.75 4.02
CA LYS A 38 -8.25 4.56 4.81
C LYS A 38 -8.01 4.94 6.27
N SER A 39 -8.50 4.12 7.18
CA SER A 39 -8.27 4.25 8.61
C SER A 39 -7.60 2.99 9.16
N PHE A 40 -6.69 3.20 10.11
CA PHE A 40 -5.95 2.13 10.75
C PHE A 40 -6.10 2.26 12.25
N THR A 41 -6.58 1.21 12.88
CA THR A 41 -6.72 1.09 14.33
C THR A 41 -5.71 0.09 14.87
N LYS A 42 -5.68 -0.09 16.18
CA LYS A 42 -4.95 -1.19 16.82
C LYS A 42 -5.31 -2.52 16.13
N ASP A 43 -4.34 -3.39 16.01
CA ASP A 43 -4.41 -4.73 15.39
C ASP A 43 -4.60 -4.73 13.86
N ASN A 44 -4.77 -3.58 13.19
CA ASN A 44 -4.73 -3.53 11.75
C ASN A 44 -3.33 -3.78 11.21
N TYR A 45 -3.28 -4.47 10.06
CA TYR A 45 -2.05 -4.59 9.28
C TYR A 45 -1.78 -3.29 8.52
N ILE A 46 -0.53 -2.84 8.59
CA ILE A 46 -0.05 -1.63 7.91
C ILE A 46 1.21 -1.94 7.12
N GLU A 47 1.33 -1.31 5.95
CA GLU A 47 2.53 -1.37 5.12
C GLU A 47 2.85 0.04 4.61
N PHE A 48 4.04 0.53 4.95
CA PHE A 48 4.46 1.89 4.63
C PHE A 48 5.96 1.98 4.38
N GLU A 49 6.37 3.02 3.65
CA GLU A 49 7.77 3.40 3.46
C GLU A 49 8.20 4.34 4.58
N PHE A 50 9.25 3.97 5.29
CA PHE A 50 9.85 4.76 6.35
C PHE A 50 10.80 5.83 5.79
N SER A 51 11.24 6.80 6.62
CA SER A 51 12.09 7.92 6.23
C SER A 51 13.40 7.50 5.55
N ASN A 52 13.97 6.36 5.91
CA ASN A 52 15.16 5.76 5.30
C ASN A 52 14.90 4.99 3.99
N ARG A 53 13.68 5.05 3.43
CA ARG A 53 13.19 4.34 2.23
C ARG A 53 13.05 2.83 2.39
N GLN A 54 13.10 2.31 3.60
CA GLN A 54 12.77 0.91 3.86
C GLN A 54 11.25 0.73 3.94
N TRP A 55 10.76 -0.34 3.36
CA TRP A 55 9.38 -0.76 3.52
C TRP A 55 9.22 -1.54 4.82
N ILE A 56 8.31 -1.08 5.64
CA ILE A 56 7.97 -1.67 6.93
C ILE A 56 6.56 -2.21 6.84
N SER A 57 6.41 -3.46 7.23
CA SER A 57 5.11 -4.13 7.29
C SER A 57 4.92 -4.75 8.67
N GLY A 58 3.70 -4.69 9.18
CA GLY A 58 3.41 -5.22 10.49
C GLY A 58 2.01 -4.90 10.97
N GLN A 59 1.77 -5.17 12.25
CA GLN A 59 0.51 -4.95 12.93
C GLN A 59 0.64 -3.79 13.91
N ILE A 60 -0.30 -2.86 13.88
CA ILE A 60 -0.32 -1.72 14.80
C ILE A 60 -0.64 -2.22 16.20
N GLN A 61 0.23 -1.91 17.18
CA GLN A 61 0.01 -2.20 18.59
C GLN A 61 -0.75 -1.08 19.29
N TRP A 62 -0.38 0.16 18.98
CA TRP A 62 -1.07 1.35 19.46
C TRP A 62 -0.78 2.56 18.56
N VAL A 63 -1.65 3.56 18.67
CA VAL A 63 -1.56 4.86 18.02
C VAL A 63 -1.76 5.89 19.12
N LYS A 64 -0.80 6.80 19.38
CA LYS A 64 -0.87 7.83 20.43
C LYS A 64 0.10 8.98 20.15
N ASN A 65 -0.30 10.23 20.50
CA ASN A 65 0.61 11.38 20.52
C ASN A 65 1.47 11.51 19.26
N ASP A 66 0.83 11.49 18.07
CA ASP A 66 1.49 11.57 16.77
C ASP A 66 2.53 10.47 16.49
N SER A 67 2.43 9.36 17.23
CA SER A 67 3.32 8.21 17.09
C SER A 67 2.52 6.92 16.96
N ILE A 68 3.10 5.96 16.27
CA ILE A 68 2.56 4.60 16.15
C ILE A 68 3.61 3.59 16.59
N GLN A 69 3.15 2.50 17.17
CA GLN A 69 3.98 1.33 17.41
C GLN A 69 3.50 0.18 16.52
N VAL A 70 4.43 -0.39 15.78
CA VAL A 70 4.18 -1.47 14.82
C VAL A 70 5.00 -2.69 15.22
N LYS A 71 4.35 -3.83 15.36
CA LYS A 71 4.99 -5.13 15.50
C LYS A 71 5.32 -5.65 14.11
N GLN A 72 6.60 -5.70 13.82
CA GLN A 72 7.11 -6.01 12.48
C GLN A 72 7.14 -7.51 12.23
N TYR A 73 6.79 -7.88 11.00
CA TYR A 73 6.89 -9.24 10.49
C TYR A 73 7.54 -9.23 9.11
N ALA A 74 8.38 -10.23 8.86
CA ALA A 74 8.88 -10.54 7.54
C ALA A 74 8.42 -11.94 7.15
N LEU A 75 7.94 -12.10 5.93
CA LEU A 75 7.69 -13.41 5.35
C LEU A 75 8.98 -13.93 4.73
N GLN A 76 9.40 -15.11 5.14
CA GLN A 76 10.56 -15.79 4.55
C GLN A 76 10.12 -17.12 3.97
N THR A 77 10.73 -17.49 2.85
CA THR A 77 10.53 -18.81 2.27
C THR A 77 11.46 -19.80 2.96
N VAL A 78 10.89 -20.82 3.58
CA VAL A 78 11.64 -21.88 4.27
C VAL A 78 11.38 -23.22 3.61
N MET A 79 12.39 -24.08 3.61
CA MET A 79 12.23 -25.46 3.16
C MET A 79 11.59 -26.28 4.26
N THR A 80 10.47 -26.91 3.97
CA THR A 80 9.79 -27.81 4.92
C THR A 80 10.50 -29.15 5.05
N ALA A 81 10.18 -29.92 6.09
CA ALA A 81 10.73 -31.24 6.29
C ALA A 81 10.44 -32.23 5.12
N TYR A 82 9.45 -31.91 4.29
CA TYR A 82 9.08 -32.70 3.12
C TYR A 82 9.76 -32.24 1.82
N GLY A 83 10.75 -31.34 1.89
CA GLY A 83 11.47 -30.82 0.72
C GLY A 83 10.68 -29.85 -0.15
N THR A 84 9.51 -29.40 0.30
CA THR A 84 8.70 -28.36 -0.36
C THR A 84 9.02 -26.98 0.23
N TYR A 85 8.78 -25.90 -0.54
CA TYR A 85 8.93 -24.56 -0.02
C TYR A 85 7.64 -24.10 0.65
N GLY A 86 7.75 -23.62 1.90
CA GLY A 86 6.68 -22.98 2.64
C GLY A 86 7.00 -21.53 2.97
N GLN A 87 6.01 -20.77 3.42
CA GLN A 87 6.21 -19.43 3.96
C GLN A 87 6.16 -19.49 5.49
N ASP A 88 7.15 -18.91 6.13
CA ASP A 88 7.20 -18.73 7.57
C ASP A 88 7.25 -17.24 7.91
N THR A 89 6.78 -16.89 9.11
CA THR A 89 6.71 -15.50 9.58
C THR A 89 7.80 -15.24 10.60
N LEU A 90 8.81 -14.49 10.18
CA LEU A 90 9.85 -14.01 11.07
C LEU A 90 9.37 -12.78 11.83
N ARG A 91 9.44 -12.82 13.16
CA ARG A 91 9.17 -11.67 14.03
C ARG A 91 10.41 -10.82 14.17
N LEU A 92 10.36 -9.57 13.69
CA LEU A 92 11.48 -8.63 13.72
C LEU A 92 11.50 -7.73 14.96
N GLY A 93 10.45 -7.81 15.81
CA GLY A 93 10.31 -6.98 16.99
C GLY A 93 9.29 -5.87 16.83
N THR A 94 9.36 -4.85 17.68
CA THR A 94 8.46 -3.69 17.67
C THR A 94 9.23 -2.42 17.31
N LEU A 95 8.65 -1.63 16.43
CA LEU A 95 9.15 -0.32 16.04
C LEU A 95 8.16 0.75 16.49
N THR A 96 8.66 1.76 17.22
CA THR A 96 7.90 2.98 17.52
C THR A 96 8.44 4.10 16.65
N LEU A 97 7.53 4.81 15.95
CA LEU A 97 7.90 5.89 15.05
C LEU A 97 6.87 7.01 15.09
N HIS A 98 7.31 8.21 14.74
CA HIS A 98 6.43 9.37 14.57
C HIS A 98 5.77 9.34 13.18
N ILE A 99 4.51 9.79 13.08
CA ILE A 99 3.77 9.77 11.80
C ILE A 99 4.46 10.55 10.69
N ASN A 100 5.25 11.58 11.02
CA ASN A 100 6.03 12.37 10.06
C ASN A 100 7.16 11.58 9.39
N GLU A 101 7.55 10.44 9.95
CA GLU A 101 8.57 9.55 9.38
C GLU A 101 8.01 8.60 8.32
N ILE A 102 6.68 8.62 8.12
CA ILE A 102 6.01 7.86 7.08
C ILE A 102 6.07 8.63 5.77
N ARG A 103 6.69 8.07 4.75
CA ARG A 103 6.85 8.69 3.43
C ARG A 103 5.79 8.27 2.44
N ALA A 104 5.36 7.03 2.48
CA ALA A 104 4.36 6.51 1.57
C ALA A 104 3.62 5.32 2.18
N PHE A 105 2.39 5.11 1.74
CA PHE A 105 1.62 3.90 2.05
C PHE A 105 1.52 3.00 0.82
N ALA A 106 1.63 1.68 1.02
CA ALA A 106 1.35 0.73 -0.03
C ALA A 106 -0.12 0.82 -0.47
N LYS A 107 -0.36 0.71 -1.77
CA LYS A 107 -1.72 0.52 -2.28
C LYS A 107 -2.19 -0.90 -2.00
N ASP A 108 -3.48 -1.06 -1.75
CA ASP A 108 -4.05 -2.38 -1.60
C ASP A 108 -3.81 -3.21 -2.88
N ARG A 109 -3.41 -4.47 -2.69
CA ARG A 109 -3.01 -5.35 -3.81
C ARG A 109 -4.04 -5.40 -4.94
N GLY A 110 -5.34 -5.39 -4.61
CA GLY A 110 -6.41 -5.38 -5.60
C GLY A 110 -6.45 -4.14 -6.50
N GLN A 111 -6.04 -2.98 -6.00
CA GLN A 111 -6.02 -1.72 -6.77
C GLN A 111 -4.80 -1.60 -7.70
N TYR A 112 -3.70 -2.30 -7.38
CA TYR A 112 -2.46 -2.20 -8.14
C TYR A 112 -2.27 -3.33 -9.13
N GLN A 113 -2.92 -4.48 -8.94
CA GLN A 113 -2.66 -5.71 -9.71
C GLN A 113 -3.15 -5.65 -11.16
N SER A 114 -3.88 -4.63 -11.59
CA SER A 114 -4.22 -4.51 -13.01
C SER A 114 -2.98 -4.18 -13.84
N VAL A 115 -2.47 -5.17 -14.56
CA VAL A 115 -1.33 -5.05 -15.50
C VAL A 115 -1.58 -4.03 -16.60
N PHE A 116 -2.86 -3.72 -16.85
CA PHE A 116 -3.27 -2.66 -17.79
C PHE A 116 -3.14 -1.27 -17.15
N ALA A 117 -3.60 -1.11 -15.90
CA ALA A 117 -3.58 0.19 -15.22
C ALA A 117 -2.16 0.68 -14.87
N ASN A 118 -1.24 -0.24 -14.60
CA ASN A 118 0.17 0.08 -14.29
C ASN A 118 1.09 0.12 -15.51
N GLY A 119 0.55 -0.11 -16.71
CA GLY A 119 1.31 -0.11 -17.96
C GLY A 119 2.26 -1.29 -18.15
N ALA A 120 2.23 -2.30 -17.27
CA ALA A 120 3.13 -3.46 -17.36
C ALA A 120 2.92 -4.23 -18.67
N PHE A 121 1.67 -4.39 -19.11
CA PHE A 121 1.34 -5.04 -20.37
C PHE A 121 2.01 -4.34 -21.57
N LEU A 122 1.92 -3.02 -21.65
CA LEU A 122 2.54 -2.26 -22.73
C LEU A 122 4.08 -2.28 -22.65
N LYS A 123 4.64 -2.23 -21.44
CA LYS A 123 6.10 -2.32 -21.24
C LYS A 123 6.64 -3.66 -21.72
N ILE A 124 6.07 -4.74 -21.21
CA ILE A 124 6.56 -6.11 -21.52
C ILE A 124 6.23 -6.44 -22.98
N GLY A 125 4.99 -6.21 -23.40
CA GLY A 125 4.55 -6.49 -24.77
C GLY A 125 5.32 -5.70 -25.82
N GLY A 126 5.55 -4.41 -25.58
CA GLY A 126 6.32 -3.56 -26.51
C GLY A 126 7.79 -4.00 -26.63
N LEU A 127 8.42 -4.36 -25.49
CA LEU A 127 9.79 -4.83 -25.52
C LEU A 127 9.93 -6.21 -26.21
N LEU A 128 9.03 -7.13 -25.91
CA LEU A 128 9.01 -8.47 -26.53
C LEU A 128 8.73 -8.36 -28.03
N TYR A 129 7.77 -7.54 -28.45
CA TYR A 129 7.44 -7.33 -29.85
C TYR A 129 8.62 -6.78 -30.64
N SER A 130 9.29 -5.73 -30.14
CA SER A 130 10.49 -5.19 -30.76
C SER A 130 11.63 -6.22 -30.79
N GLY A 131 11.85 -6.94 -29.71
CA GLY A 131 12.87 -7.98 -29.61
C GLY A 131 12.64 -9.12 -30.61
N LEU A 132 11.42 -9.61 -30.73
CA LEU A 132 11.07 -10.66 -31.70
C LEU A 132 11.26 -10.20 -33.14
N ASN A 133 10.91 -8.95 -33.48
CA ASN A 133 11.18 -8.41 -34.83
C ASN A 133 12.67 -8.36 -35.13
N ILE A 134 13.49 -7.89 -34.19
CA ILE A 134 14.95 -7.87 -34.36
C ILE A 134 15.50 -9.28 -34.54
N THR A 135 15.08 -10.21 -33.68
CA THR A 135 15.52 -11.60 -33.75
C THR A 135 15.13 -12.26 -35.08
N ASN A 136 13.90 -12.03 -35.51
CA ASN A 136 13.40 -12.55 -36.80
C ASN A 136 14.22 -12.02 -37.99
N SER A 137 14.54 -10.73 -38.01
CA SER A 137 15.39 -10.13 -39.05
C SER A 137 16.78 -10.78 -39.08
N ILE A 138 17.38 -11.02 -37.91
CA ILE A 138 18.71 -11.65 -37.80
C ILE A 138 18.67 -13.11 -38.33
N ILE A 139 17.64 -13.88 -37.94
CA ILE A 139 17.48 -15.28 -38.38
C ILE A 139 17.31 -15.36 -39.91
N ASN A 140 16.51 -14.44 -40.48
CA ASN A 140 16.25 -14.38 -41.91
C ASN A 140 17.37 -13.69 -42.71
N LYS A 141 18.48 -13.27 -42.07
CA LYS A 141 19.57 -12.52 -42.67
C LYS A 141 19.12 -11.22 -43.39
N GLU A 142 18.02 -10.61 -42.88
CA GLU A 142 17.50 -9.36 -43.34
C GLU A 142 18.08 -8.18 -42.53
N PRO A 143 18.24 -6.99 -43.09
CA PRO A 143 18.67 -5.83 -42.34
C PRO A 143 17.66 -5.50 -41.23
N VAL A 144 18.13 -5.39 -39.98
CA VAL A 144 17.29 -5.11 -38.82
C VAL A 144 16.55 -3.75 -39.00
N PHE A 145 17.22 -2.77 -39.62
CA PHE A 145 16.70 -1.41 -39.86
C PHE A 145 16.21 -1.21 -41.30
N ASP A 146 15.64 -2.25 -41.91
CA ASP A 146 14.96 -2.08 -43.19
C ASP A 146 13.66 -1.27 -43.00
N SER A 147 13.27 -0.58 -44.07
CA SER A 147 12.04 0.23 -44.12
C SER A 147 10.78 -0.53 -43.73
N LYS A 148 10.75 -1.87 -43.93
CA LYS A 148 9.68 -2.76 -43.53
C LYS A 148 9.65 -3.06 -42.02
N ASN A 149 10.82 -3.07 -41.34
CA ASN A 149 10.96 -3.44 -39.95
C ASN A 149 10.91 -2.23 -39.01
N ILE A 150 11.33 -1.05 -39.49
CA ILE A 150 11.34 0.18 -38.68
C ILE A 150 9.99 0.49 -38.06
N PRO A 151 8.81 0.45 -38.74
CA PRO A 151 7.53 0.75 -38.14
C PRO A 151 7.17 -0.21 -36.99
N SER A 152 7.48 -1.49 -37.13
CA SER A 152 7.22 -2.52 -36.13
C SER A 152 8.08 -2.30 -34.88
N ILE A 153 9.38 -2.06 -35.06
CA ILE A 153 10.31 -1.80 -33.94
C ILE A 153 9.94 -0.49 -33.26
N ALA A 154 9.66 0.56 -34.02
CA ALA A 154 9.25 1.87 -33.49
C ALA A 154 7.91 1.80 -32.74
N GLY A 155 6.94 1.04 -33.25
CA GLY A 155 5.66 0.79 -32.59
C GLY A 155 5.82 0.09 -31.25
N GLY A 156 6.65 -0.97 -31.19
CA GLY A 156 6.94 -1.70 -29.95
C GLY A 156 7.68 -0.85 -28.92
N LEU A 157 8.67 -0.07 -29.35
CA LEU A 157 9.36 0.87 -28.46
C LEU A 157 8.42 1.99 -27.98
N GLY A 158 7.55 2.51 -28.85
CA GLY A 158 6.51 3.48 -28.48
C GLY A 158 5.60 2.93 -27.39
N ALA A 159 5.11 1.70 -27.56
CA ALA A 159 4.31 1.03 -26.54
C ALA A 159 5.07 0.86 -25.20
N TYR A 160 6.35 0.51 -25.25
CA TYR A 160 7.21 0.45 -24.05
C TYR A 160 7.29 1.79 -23.32
N PHE A 161 7.54 2.90 -24.05
CA PHE A 161 7.62 4.22 -23.43
C PHE A 161 6.28 4.69 -22.86
N ILE A 162 5.17 4.42 -23.53
CA ILE A 162 3.82 4.70 -23.02
C ILE A 162 3.58 3.91 -21.73
N GLY A 163 3.89 2.62 -21.73
CA GLY A 163 3.77 1.78 -20.53
C GLY A 163 4.65 2.25 -19.38
N ARG A 164 5.86 2.72 -19.67
CA ARG A 164 6.76 3.33 -18.67
C ARG A 164 6.18 4.62 -18.07
N TRP A 165 5.60 5.46 -18.91
CA TRP A 165 4.93 6.70 -18.48
C TRP A 165 3.70 6.40 -17.60
N MET A 166 2.87 5.42 -17.98
CA MET A 166 1.73 4.95 -17.16
C MET A 166 2.20 4.45 -15.80
N ALA A 167 3.25 3.63 -15.74
CA ALA A 167 3.83 3.14 -14.49
C ALA A 167 4.30 4.28 -13.57
N LYS A 168 4.90 5.33 -14.14
CA LYS A 168 5.32 6.52 -13.39
C LYS A 168 4.14 7.31 -12.83
N LYS A 169 3.02 7.40 -13.57
CA LYS A 169 1.80 8.09 -13.11
C LYS A 169 1.01 7.28 -12.07
N ASN A 170 1.12 5.96 -12.09
CA ASN A 170 0.41 5.08 -11.19
C ASN A 170 1.36 4.17 -10.38
N PRO A 171 2.16 4.73 -9.47
CA PRO A 171 3.07 3.94 -8.64
C PRO A 171 2.29 3.01 -7.69
N PRO A 172 2.91 1.90 -7.22
CA PRO A 172 2.28 0.95 -6.29
C PRO A 172 2.05 1.50 -4.88
N TYR A 173 2.38 2.75 -4.66
CA TYR A 173 2.31 3.41 -3.37
C TYR A 173 1.67 4.80 -3.48
N ARG A 174 1.25 5.35 -2.33
CA ARG A 174 0.71 6.70 -2.17
C ARG A 174 1.73 7.53 -1.38
N PRO A 175 2.51 8.39 -2.04
CA PRO A 175 3.51 9.22 -1.35
C PRO A 175 2.80 10.28 -0.50
N ILE A 176 3.24 10.44 0.76
CA ILE A 176 2.77 11.50 1.64
C ILE A 176 3.34 12.85 1.17
N GLY A 177 2.52 13.87 1.15
CA GLY A 177 2.90 15.20 0.69
C GLY A 177 1.69 16.02 0.21
N LYS A 178 1.78 16.65 -0.97
CA LYS A 178 0.75 17.58 -1.47
C LYS A 178 -0.65 16.98 -1.61
N ARG A 179 -0.75 15.69 -1.96
CA ARG A 179 -2.03 15.02 -2.24
C ARG A 179 -2.50 14.16 -1.08
N PHE A 180 -1.58 13.38 -0.51
CA PHE A 180 -1.90 12.45 0.56
C PHE A 180 -1.32 12.96 1.88
N SER A 181 -2.14 12.97 2.92
CA SER A 181 -1.72 13.28 4.29
C SER A 181 -2.07 12.15 5.23
N VAL A 182 -1.34 12.08 6.33
CA VAL A 182 -1.58 11.15 7.43
C VAL A 182 -1.79 11.95 8.70
N GLU A 183 -2.81 11.58 9.48
CA GLU A 183 -3.17 12.25 10.71
C GLU A 183 -3.66 11.21 11.73
N ILE A 184 -3.62 11.57 13.01
CA ILE A 184 -4.21 10.79 14.10
C ILE A 184 -5.46 11.55 14.58
N LEU A 185 -6.59 10.83 14.63
CA LEU A 185 -7.87 11.33 15.14
C LEU A 185 -8.10 10.84 16.56
#